data_ca2892ceae1ce99e63ac43616b28ed9b
#
_entry.id   ca2892ceae1ce99e63ac43616b28ed9b
#
_cell.length_a   1.000
_cell.length_b   1.000
_cell.length_c   1.000
_cell.angle_alpha   90.00
_cell.angle_beta   90.00
_cell.angle_gamma   90.00
#
_symmetry.space_group_name_H-M   'P 1'
#
loop_
_entity.id
_entity.type
_entity.pdbx_description
1 polymer ?
#
loop_
_entity_poly.entity_id
_entity_poly.type
_entity_poly.pdbx_seq_one_letter_code
_entity_poly.pdbx_strand_id
1 'polypeptide(L)'
;MIQNQIKEQSLKVKMCGMRRKEDIAYANEVKPDAIGYIFFSKSKRYVTGQQARELDQNLDQKILSVGVFVNEIIEKVTEIANEVPLDVIQLHGDEDVIYIEQLRQQTDKEIWKAVRVKDTKDIKEAQQLPVDKLLLDTFTEEKDMYGGTGKIMNYDLIPKEGIRKPFFIAGGLHSKNIKEITEKVHPYGIDISSGIETDGCKDLKKMKEIMQITGGRHE
;
A
#
# COMPACT_ATOMS: atom_id res chain seq x y z
N MET A 1 2.10 -14.00 -37.93
CA MET A 1 2.88 -13.14 -37.02
C MET A 1 1.89 -12.44 -36.13
N ILE A 2 1.64 -13.00 -34.95
CA ILE A 2 0.76 -12.39 -33.93
C ILE A 2 1.69 -11.59 -33.04
N GLN A 3 1.78 -10.27 -33.27
CA GLN A 3 2.43 -9.37 -32.32
C GLN A 3 1.56 -9.32 -31.07
N ASN A 4 2.02 -9.99 -30.00
CA ASN A 4 1.53 -9.76 -28.65
C ASN A 4 1.76 -8.29 -28.32
N GLN A 5 0.71 -7.49 -28.40
CA GLN A 5 0.66 -6.19 -27.73
C GLN A 5 0.61 -6.48 -26.23
N ILE A 6 1.77 -6.56 -25.59
CA ILE A 6 1.90 -6.37 -24.16
C ILE A 6 1.48 -4.91 -23.94
N LYS A 7 0.23 -4.66 -23.55
CA LYS A 7 -0.15 -3.37 -22.99
C LYS A 7 0.82 -3.12 -21.83
N GLU A 8 1.70 -2.13 -21.97
CA GLU A 8 2.45 -1.62 -20.84
C GLU A 8 1.45 -1.24 -19.76
N GLN A 9 1.39 -2.06 -18.74
CA GLN A 9 0.50 -1.83 -17.61
C GLN A 9 1.08 -0.66 -16.84
N SER A 10 0.40 0.51 -16.86
CA SER A 10 0.88 1.70 -16.15
C SER A 10 1.13 1.35 -14.67
N LEU A 11 2.28 1.79 -14.15
CA LEU A 11 2.67 1.60 -12.75
C LEU A 11 1.57 2.12 -11.83
N LYS A 12 1.10 1.29 -10.90
CA LYS A 12 0.07 1.68 -9.93
C LYS A 12 0.68 2.49 -8.79
N VAL A 13 -0.05 3.49 -8.32
CA VAL A 13 0.39 4.37 -7.24
C VAL A 13 -0.59 4.30 -6.08
N LYS A 14 -0.10 3.85 -4.92
CA LYS A 14 -0.81 3.94 -3.65
C LYS A 14 -0.16 5.00 -2.77
N MET A 15 -0.95 5.91 -2.21
CA MET A 15 -0.53 6.95 -1.28
C MET A 15 -1.10 6.66 0.11
N CYS A 16 -0.25 6.29 1.08
CA CYS A 16 -0.66 5.73 2.36
C CYS A 16 -0.59 6.71 3.53
N GLY A 17 -1.51 6.58 4.48
CA GLY A 17 -1.55 7.35 5.73
C GLY A 17 -2.29 8.68 5.60
N MET A 18 -3.43 8.68 4.90
CA MET A 18 -4.36 9.81 4.83
C MET A 18 -5.09 9.96 6.18
N ARG A 19 -5.18 11.19 6.70
CA ARG A 19 -5.78 11.45 8.02
C ARG A 19 -6.47 12.81 8.15
N ARG A 20 -6.35 13.68 7.15
CA ARG A 20 -6.94 15.02 7.15
C ARG A 20 -7.83 15.21 5.93
N LYS A 21 -8.77 16.14 5.99
CA LYS A 21 -9.61 16.52 4.85
C LYS A 21 -8.78 17.03 3.67
N GLU A 22 -7.70 17.76 3.95
CA GLU A 22 -6.77 18.24 2.94
C GLU A 22 -6.07 17.08 2.21
N ASP A 23 -5.75 15.99 2.93
CA ASP A 23 -5.12 14.81 2.32
C ASP A 23 -6.04 14.18 1.27
N ILE A 24 -7.36 14.16 1.55
CA ILE A 24 -8.37 13.66 0.59
C ILE A 24 -8.55 14.61 -0.58
N ALA A 25 -8.60 15.93 -0.33
CA ALA A 25 -8.68 16.92 -1.40
C ALA A 25 -7.46 16.82 -2.34
N TYR A 26 -6.26 16.59 -1.78
CA TYR A 26 -5.04 16.37 -2.56
C TYR A 26 -5.11 15.06 -3.35
N ALA A 27 -5.59 13.97 -2.74
CA ALA A 27 -5.76 12.70 -3.43
C ALA A 27 -6.74 12.83 -4.61
N ASN A 28 -7.87 13.50 -4.43
CA ASN A 28 -8.84 13.76 -5.51
C ASN A 28 -8.26 14.61 -6.64
N GLU A 29 -7.34 15.52 -6.33
CA GLU A 29 -6.67 16.35 -7.34
C GLU A 29 -5.61 15.55 -8.12
N VAL A 30 -4.78 14.74 -7.43
CA VAL A 30 -3.68 14.01 -8.08
C VAL A 30 -4.08 12.64 -8.62
N LYS A 31 -5.21 12.09 -8.17
CA LYS A 31 -5.83 10.84 -8.64
C LYS A 31 -4.88 9.63 -8.62
N PRO A 32 -4.33 9.24 -7.44
CA PRO A 32 -3.60 7.99 -7.34
C PRO A 32 -4.56 6.81 -7.57
N ASP A 33 -4.03 5.60 -7.83
CA ASP A 33 -4.87 4.41 -7.98
C ASP A 33 -5.50 3.97 -6.64
N ALA A 34 -4.81 4.23 -5.51
CA ALA A 34 -5.31 3.91 -4.17
C ALA A 34 -4.78 4.88 -3.11
N ILE A 35 -5.53 5.00 -2.02
CA ILE A 35 -5.06 5.64 -0.77
C ILE A 35 -5.12 4.66 0.39
N GLY A 36 -4.43 4.96 1.50
CA GLY A 36 -4.44 4.12 2.70
C GLY A 36 -4.84 4.88 3.96
N TYR A 37 -5.76 4.29 4.74
CA TYR A 37 -6.08 4.66 6.13
C TYR A 37 -5.41 3.68 7.08
N ILE A 38 -4.74 4.15 8.14
CA ILE A 38 -4.01 3.29 9.07
C ILE A 38 -4.78 3.12 10.36
N PHE A 39 -5.25 1.91 10.64
CA PHE A 39 -6.01 1.53 11.83
C PHE A 39 -5.14 0.91 12.94
N PHE A 40 -3.89 1.31 13.03
CA PHE A 40 -2.95 0.88 14.05
C PHE A 40 -2.65 2.02 15.01
N SER A 41 -3.12 1.92 16.27
CA SER A 41 -3.09 3.01 17.26
C SER A 41 -1.68 3.51 17.63
N LYS A 42 -0.64 2.69 17.48
CA LYS A 42 0.75 3.10 17.68
C LYS A 42 1.32 3.92 16.51
N SER A 43 0.62 4.00 15.37
CA SER A 43 1.06 4.78 14.23
C SER A 43 0.79 6.28 14.44
N LYS A 44 1.75 7.12 14.10
CA LYS A 44 1.54 8.58 14.05
C LYS A 44 0.53 9.03 12.98
N ARG A 45 0.13 8.09 12.10
CA ARG A 45 -0.87 8.30 11.03
C ARG A 45 -2.18 7.56 11.31
N TYR A 46 -2.38 7.17 12.57
CA TYR A 46 -3.59 6.47 13.00
C TYR A 46 -4.83 7.33 12.76
N VAL A 47 -5.91 6.66 12.31
CA VAL A 47 -7.26 7.20 12.25
C VAL A 47 -8.23 6.18 12.85
N THR A 48 -9.31 6.66 13.47
CA THR A 48 -10.42 5.81 13.92
C THR A 48 -11.32 5.43 12.73
N GLY A 49 -12.16 4.40 12.86
CA GLY A 49 -13.17 4.05 11.85
C GLY A 49 -14.06 5.24 11.50
N GLN A 50 -14.56 5.96 12.51
CA GLN A 50 -15.38 7.16 12.29
C GLN A 50 -14.62 8.24 11.50
N GLN A 51 -13.37 8.55 11.86
CA GLN A 51 -12.57 9.54 11.12
C GLN A 51 -12.34 9.11 9.67
N ALA A 52 -11.99 7.84 9.44
CA ALA A 52 -11.79 7.33 8.11
C ALA A 52 -13.07 7.38 7.28
N ARG A 53 -14.22 7.02 7.86
CA ARG A 53 -15.54 7.13 7.20
C ARG A 53 -15.87 8.56 6.78
N GLU A 54 -15.65 9.54 7.67
CA GLU A 54 -15.88 10.96 7.35
C GLU A 54 -14.96 11.45 6.22
N LEU A 55 -13.74 10.94 6.14
CA LEU A 55 -12.80 11.25 5.07
C LEU A 55 -13.21 10.58 3.76
N ASP A 56 -13.54 9.29 3.81
CA ASP A 56 -13.86 8.45 2.66
C ASP A 56 -15.11 8.92 1.91
N GLN A 57 -16.09 9.50 2.61
CA GLN A 57 -17.28 10.12 2.01
C GLN A 57 -16.96 11.23 0.99
N ASN A 58 -15.77 11.81 1.05
CA ASN A 58 -15.30 12.86 0.14
C ASN A 58 -14.26 12.36 -0.86
N LEU A 59 -13.94 11.06 -0.87
CA LEU A 59 -12.99 10.46 -1.79
C LEU A 59 -13.65 10.23 -3.15
N ASP A 60 -12.92 10.52 -4.23
CA ASP A 60 -13.34 10.15 -5.59
C ASP A 60 -13.47 8.62 -5.68
N GLN A 61 -14.62 8.11 -6.08
CA GLN A 61 -14.94 6.69 -6.18
C GLN A 61 -14.03 5.89 -7.15
N LYS A 62 -13.24 6.57 -7.96
CA LYS A 62 -12.23 5.95 -8.84
C LYS A 62 -10.92 5.64 -8.13
N ILE A 63 -10.74 6.11 -6.89
CA ILE A 63 -9.56 5.89 -6.05
C ILE A 63 -9.90 4.81 -5.04
N LEU A 64 -9.17 3.69 -5.04
CA LEU A 64 -9.41 2.62 -4.08
C LEU A 64 -9.05 3.05 -2.66
N SER A 65 -9.93 2.75 -1.70
CA SER A 65 -9.68 2.95 -0.28
C SER A 65 -9.13 1.67 0.35
N VAL A 66 -7.95 1.77 0.99
CA VAL A 66 -7.23 0.65 1.59
C VAL A 66 -7.15 0.84 3.10
N GLY A 67 -7.73 -0.08 3.87
CA GLY A 67 -7.55 -0.13 5.32
C GLY A 67 -6.29 -0.91 5.70
N VAL A 68 -5.38 -0.28 6.43
CA VAL A 68 -4.14 -0.90 6.90
C VAL A 68 -4.27 -1.32 8.36
N PHE A 69 -4.15 -2.62 8.62
CA PHE A 69 -4.29 -3.25 9.93
C PHE A 69 -2.98 -3.94 10.34
N VAL A 70 -2.74 -4.02 11.65
CA VAL A 70 -1.54 -4.65 12.21
C VAL A 70 -1.96 -5.53 13.39
N ASN A 71 -1.96 -6.84 13.21
CA ASN A 71 -2.28 -7.83 14.24
C ASN A 71 -3.62 -7.55 14.96
N GLU A 72 -4.61 -7.04 14.21
CA GLU A 72 -5.94 -6.75 14.73
C GLU A 72 -6.82 -8.01 14.69
N ILE A 73 -7.82 -8.12 15.56
CA ILE A 73 -8.77 -9.23 15.54
C ILE A 73 -9.70 -9.13 14.32
N ILE A 74 -10.08 -10.29 13.76
CA ILE A 74 -10.82 -10.37 12.49
C ILE A 74 -12.16 -9.63 12.58
N GLU A 75 -12.86 -9.76 13.69
CA GLU A 75 -14.15 -9.09 13.94
C GLU A 75 -14.01 -7.57 13.84
N LYS A 76 -12.90 -7.02 14.36
CA LYS A 76 -12.66 -5.58 14.30
C LYS A 76 -12.25 -5.13 12.89
N VAL A 77 -11.46 -5.94 12.19
CA VAL A 77 -11.11 -5.68 10.78
C VAL A 77 -12.35 -5.63 9.92
N THR A 78 -13.25 -6.61 10.04
CA THR A 78 -14.49 -6.67 9.25
C THR A 78 -15.48 -5.58 9.64
N GLU A 79 -15.62 -5.26 10.93
CA GLU A 79 -16.42 -4.12 11.40
C GLU A 79 -15.97 -2.82 10.73
N ILE A 80 -14.68 -2.48 10.85
CA ILE A 80 -14.12 -1.24 10.27
C ILE A 80 -14.24 -1.25 8.74
N ALA A 81 -13.92 -2.38 8.10
CA ALA A 81 -13.97 -2.49 6.64
C ALA A 81 -15.38 -2.30 6.07
N ASN A 82 -16.43 -2.61 6.84
CA ASN A 82 -17.82 -2.37 6.45
C ASN A 82 -18.28 -0.95 6.82
N GLU A 83 -17.83 -0.42 7.97
CA GLU A 83 -18.16 0.94 8.40
C GLU A 83 -17.59 2.00 7.45
N VAL A 84 -16.35 1.80 6.96
CA VAL A 84 -15.60 2.74 6.09
C VAL A 84 -15.79 2.41 4.61
N PRO A 85 -16.63 1.59 4.14
CA PRO A 85 -16.76 0.86 2.87
C PRO A 85 -15.43 0.68 2.10
N LEU A 86 -14.40 0.15 2.78
CA LEU A 86 -13.09 -0.07 2.18
C LEU A 86 -13.17 -1.02 0.97
N ASP A 87 -12.34 -0.77 -0.04
CA ASP A 87 -12.16 -1.69 -1.18
C ASP A 87 -11.19 -2.82 -0.86
N VAL A 88 -10.18 -2.52 -0.03
CA VAL A 88 -9.06 -3.42 0.25
C VAL A 88 -8.74 -3.46 1.74
N ILE A 89 -8.46 -4.66 2.23
CA ILE A 89 -7.90 -4.91 3.56
C ILE A 89 -6.41 -5.23 3.41
N GLN A 90 -5.54 -4.37 3.91
CA GLN A 90 -4.10 -4.59 3.93
C GLN A 90 -3.64 -5.05 5.31
N LEU A 91 -3.12 -6.27 5.39
CA LEU A 91 -2.55 -6.86 6.59
C LEU A 91 -1.06 -6.53 6.66
N HIS A 92 -0.65 -5.75 7.65
CA HIS A 92 0.72 -5.21 7.76
C HIS A 92 1.46 -5.70 9.02
N GLY A 93 0.88 -6.65 9.74
CA GLY A 93 1.44 -7.31 10.92
C GLY A 93 2.05 -8.67 10.60
N ASP A 94 1.89 -9.59 11.57
CA ASP A 94 2.40 -10.95 11.50
C ASP A 94 1.26 -11.98 11.26
N GLU A 95 0.16 -11.51 10.64
CA GLU A 95 -1.02 -12.33 10.33
C GLU A 95 -0.59 -13.53 9.46
N ASP A 96 -0.88 -14.73 9.97
CA ASP A 96 -0.52 -16.00 9.34
C ASP A 96 -1.57 -16.50 8.33
N VAL A 97 -1.33 -17.66 7.73
CA VAL A 97 -2.22 -18.26 6.75
C VAL A 97 -3.60 -18.57 7.35
N ILE A 98 -3.66 -19.02 8.62
CA ILE A 98 -4.92 -19.39 9.28
C ILE A 98 -5.78 -18.13 9.47
N TYR A 99 -5.17 -17.05 9.94
CA TYR A 99 -5.85 -15.76 10.06
C TYR A 99 -6.40 -15.28 8.71
N ILE A 100 -5.59 -15.36 7.64
CA ILE A 100 -5.99 -14.90 6.31
C ILE A 100 -7.15 -15.74 5.76
N GLU A 101 -7.11 -17.07 5.93
CA GLU A 101 -8.20 -17.96 5.52
C GLU A 101 -9.51 -17.68 6.27
N GLN A 102 -9.45 -17.42 7.57
CA GLN A 102 -10.61 -17.05 8.37
C GLN A 102 -11.18 -15.68 7.97
N LEU A 103 -10.31 -14.70 7.73
CA LEU A 103 -10.74 -13.38 7.24
C LEU A 103 -11.41 -13.49 5.87
N ARG A 104 -10.86 -14.32 4.97
CA ARG A 104 -11.40 -14.54 3.61
C ARG A 104 -12.83 -15.11 3.64
N GLN A 105 -13.19 -15.87 4.68
CA GLN A 105 -14.55 -16.38 4.87
C GLN A 105 -15.56 -15.29 5.30
N GLN A 106 -15.07 -14.14 5.77
CA GLN A 106 -15.90 -13.06 6.30
C GLN A 106 -15.96 -11.83 5.39
N THR A 107 -15.21 -11.82 4.27
CA THR A 107 -15.19 -10.66 3.36
C THR A 107 -14.87 -11.08 1.93
N ASP A 108 -15.51 -10.39 0.98
CA ASP A 108 -15.21 -10.48 -0.47
C ASP A 108 -14.20 -9.43 -0.93
N LYS A 109 -13.72 -8.57 -0.03
CA LYS A 109 -12.76 -7.51 -0.35
C LYS A 109 -11.40 -8.10 -0.72
N GLU A 110 -10.63 -7.36 -1.54
CA GLU A 110 -9.24 -7.74 -1.77
C GLU A 110 -8.44 -7.74 -0.46
N ILE A 111 -7.61 -8.76 -0.28
CA ILE A 111 -6.68 -8.85 0.86
C ILE A 111 -5.26 -8.72 0.33
N TRP A 112 -4.56 -7.68 0.78
CA TRP A 112 -3.15 -7.48 0.49
C TRP A 112 -2.32 -7.80 1.73
N LYS A 113 -1.14 -8.42 1.55
CA LYS A 113 -0.22 -8.72 2.65
C LYS A 113 1.07 -7.94 2.52
N ALA A 114 1.37 -7.14 3.53
CA ALA A 114 2.68 -6.53 3.65
C ALA A 114 3.69 -7.55 4.17
N VAL A 115 4.86 -7.57 3.56
CA VAL A 115 5.97 -8.49 3.83
C VAL A 115 7.21 -7.65 4.12
N ARG A 116 7.73 -7.79 5.32
CA ARG A 116 8.99 -7.17 5.72
C ARG A 116 10.14 -8.03 5.18
N VAL A 117 10.72 -7.60 4.06
CA VAL A 117 11.72 -8.38 3.33
C VAL A 117 13.08 -8.28 4.01
N LYS A 118 13.49 -9.36 4.64
CA LYS A 118 14.82 -9.55 5.20
C LYS A 118 15.72 -10.33 4.23
N ASP A 119 15.13 -11.31 3.55
CA ASP A 119 15.78 -12.09 2.52
C ASP A 119 14.77 -12.57 1.44
N THR A 120 15.26 -13.25 0.41
CA THR A 120 14.42 -13.76 -0.70
C THR A 120 13.44 -14.86 -0.27
N LYS A 121 13.67 -15.53 0.88
CA LYS A 121 12.79 -16.57 1.39
C LYS A 121 11.45 -15.97 1.85
N ASP A 122 11.48 -14.78 2.49
CA ASP A 122 10.26 -14.09 2.92
C ASP A 122 9.29 -13.87 1.75
N ILE A 123 9.82 -13.48 0.59
CA ILE A 123 9.00 -13.27 -0.63
C ILE A 123 8.44 -14.61 -1.15
N LYS A 124 9.26 -15.68 -1.14
CA LYS A 124 8.83 -17.00 -1.59
C LYS A 124 7.72 -17.58 -0.71
N GLU A 125 7.82 -17.41 0.60
CA GLU A 125 6.80 -17.85 1.56
C GLU A 125 5.52 -17.03 1.42
N ALA A 126 5.62 -15.72 1.31
CA ALA A 126 4.46 -14.84 1.15
C ALA A 126 3.66 -15.10 -0.12
N GLN A 127 4.28 -15.59 -1.18
CA GLN A 127 3.57 -15.96 -2.41
C GLN A 127 2.61 -17.16 -2.23
N GLN A 128 2.78 -17.97 -1.18
CA GLN A 128 1.91 -19.10 -0.88
C GLN A 128 0.66 -18.68 -0.09
N LEU A 129 0.65 -17.49 0.50
CA LEU A 129 -0.49 -16.99 1.26
C LEU A 129 -1.71 -16.76 0.35
N PRO A 130 -2.95 -17.02 0.82
CA PRO A 130 -4.17 -16.85 0.05
C PRO A 130 -4.60 -15.36 -0.01
N VAL A 131 -3.70 -14.50 -0.53
CA VAL A 131 -3.90 -13.05 -0.69
C VAL A 131 -3.84 -12.64 -2.16
N ASP A 132 -4.44 -11.51 -2.49
CA ASP A 132 -4.56 -11.04 -3.87
C ASP A 132 -3.29 -10.34 -4.34
N LYS A 133 -2.66 -9.55 -3.47
CA LYS A 133 -1.43 -8.82 -3.77
C LYS A 133 -0.47 -8.82 -2.58
N LEU A 134 0.81 -8.62 -2.87
CA LEU A 134 1.84 -8.42 -1.86
C LEU A 134 2.26 -6.94 -1.83
N LEU A 135 2.72 -6.51 -0.67
CA LEU A 135 3.39 -5.23 -0.49
C LEU A 135 4.74 -5.51 0.16
N LEU A 136 5.83 -5.35 -0.60
CA LEU A 136 7.18 -5.61 -0.12
C LEU A 136 7.72 -4.34 0.55
N ASP A 137 7.96 -4.40 1.86
CA ASP A 137 8.39 -3.26 2.67
C ASP A 137 9.76 -3.51 3.31
N THR A 138 10.38 -2.46 3.80
CA THR A 138 11.68 -2.50 4.46
C THR A 138 11.62 -3.31 5.75
N PHE A 139 12.55 -4.25 5.92
CA PHE A 139 12.76 -4.89 7.21
C PHE A 139 13.38 -3.91 8.22
N THR A 140 12.91 -3.94 9.45
CA THR A 140 13.50 -3.24 10.59
C THR A 140 13.57 -4.18 11.79
N GLU A 141 14.68 -4.13 12.52
CA GLU A 141 14.88 -4.95 13.74
C GLU A 141 14.11 -4.40 14.96
N GLU A 142 13.60 -3.19 14.86
CA GLU A 142 12.84 -2.57 15.96
C GLU A 142 11.49 -3.29 16.11
N LYS A 143 11.30 -3.91 17.28
CA LYS A 143 10.02 -4.53 17.64
C LYS A 143 8.90 -3.47 17.62
N ASP A 144 7.74 -3.86 17.14
CA ASP A 144 6.55 -2.98 17.03
C ASP A 144 6.65 -1.85 16.00
N MET A 145 7.67 -1.81 15.13
CA MET A 145 7.75 -0.81 14.07
C MET A 145 7.29 -1.42 12.73
N TYR A 146 6.03 -1.17 12.40
CA TYR A 146 5.38 -1.66 11.18
C TYR A 146 5.30 -0.53 10.16
N GLY A 147 6.30 -0.45 9.25
CA GLY A 147 6.36 0.54 8.17
C GLY A 147 6.69 1.98 8.60
N GLY A 148 6.84 2.85 7.62
CA GLY A 148 7.01 4.30 7.85
C GLY A 148 8.33 4.75 8.46
N THR A 149 9.36 3.90 8.50
CA THR A 149 10.69 4.21 9.06
C THR A 149 11.50 5.18 8.20
N GLY A 150 11.13 5.35 6.92
CA GLY A 150 11.90 6.12 5.96
C GLY A 150 13.21 5.46 5.49
N LYS A 151 13.54 4.27 6.01
CA LYS A 151 14.70 3.51 5.54
C LYS A 151 14.43 2.93 4.16
N ILE A 152 15.43 2.95 3.30
CA ILE A 152 15.34 2.40 1.94
C ILE A 152 15.50 0.89 2.02
N MET A 153 14.58 0.17 1.37
CA MET A 153 14.65 -1.28 1.22
C MET A 153 15.87 -1.67 0.36
N ASN A 154 16.48 -2.82 0.68
CA ASN A 154 17.45 -3.42 -0.23
C ASN A 154 16.72 -4.12 -1.39
N TYR A 155 16.54 -3.44 -2.50
CA TYR A 155 15.83 -3.95 -3.67
C TYR A 155 16.55 -5.07 -4.41
N ASP A 156 17.84 -5.33 -4.12
CA ASP A 156 18.57 -6.48 -4.66
C ASP A 156 18.05 -7.82 -4.12
N LEU A 157 17.33 -7.81 -3.01
CA LEU A 157 16.65 -8.97 -2.45
C LEU A 157 15.40 -9.39 -3.24
N ILE A 158 14.87 -8.52 -4.10
CA ILE A 158 13.71 -8.84 -4.90
C ILE A 158 14.19 -9.63 -6.14
N PRO A 159 13.77 -10.90 -6.28
CA PRO A 159 14.18 -11.70 -7.42
C PRO A 159 13.59 -11.11 -8.71
N LYS A 160 14.41 -11.03 -9.77
CA LYS A 160 13.98 -10.53 -11.08
C LYS A 160 12.90 -11.38 -11.73
N GLU A 161 12.83 -12.65 -11.36
CA GLU A 161 11.87 -13.62 -11.89
C GLU A 161 11.28 -14.45 -10.73
N GLY A 162 10.09 -15.02 -10.97
CA GLY A 162 9.48 -15.97 -10.04
C GLY A 162 8.49 -15.35 -9.05
N ILE A 163 8.25 -14.03 -9.04
CA ILE A 163 7.14 -13.44 -8.33
C ILE A 163 5.90 -13.50 -9.24
N ARG A 164 4.93 -14.32 -8.85
CA ARG A 164 3.70 -14.56 -9.63
C ARG A 164 2.56 -13.64 -9.23
N LYS A 165 2.48 -13.26 -7.95
CA LYS A 165 1.47 -12.33 -7.44
C LYS A 165 1.82 -10.90 -7.81
N PRO A 166 0.84 -10.05 -8.18
CA PRO A 166 1.08 -8.62 -8.28
C PRO A 166 1.62 -8.09 -6.96
N PHE A 167 2.64 -7.24 -7.01
CA PHE A 167 3.24 -6.70 -5.80
C PHE A 167 3.54 -5.21 -5.90
N PHE A 168 3.30 -4.53 -4.79
CA PHE A 168 3.76 -3.18 -4.57
C PHE A 168 5.12 -3.20 -3.89
N ILE A 169 5.94 -2.20 -4.16
CA ILE A 169 7.12 -1.91 -3.37
C ILE A 169 6.86 -0.71 -2.44
N ALA A 170 7.39 -0.78 -1.24
CA ALA A 170 7.31 0.26 -0.21
C ALA A 170 8.69 0.49 0.42
N GLY A 171 8.75 1.38 1.41
CA GLY A 171 9.97 1.65 2.17
C GLY A 171 10.88 2.69 1.55
N GLY A 172 10.87 3.90 2.10
CA GLY A 172 11.79 4.99 1.76
C GLY A 172 11.65 5.53 0.34
N LEU A 173 10.52 5.31 -0.35
CA LEU A 173 10.28 5.83 -1.69
C LEU A 173 10.06 7.34 -1.68
N HIS A 174 10.66 8.04 -2.63
CA HIS A 174 10.52 9.47 -2.87
C HIS A 174 10.86 9.81 -4.34
N SER A 175 10.56 11.01 -4.78
CA SER A 175 10.71 11.42 -6.19
C SER A 175 12.08 11.16 -6.80
N LYS A 176 13.15 11.18 -6.01
CA LYS A 176 14.53 11.01 -6.50
C LYS A 176 14.94 9.54 -6.73
N ASN A 177 14.22 8.56 -6.15
CA ASN A 177 14.61 7.15 -6.26
C ASN A 177 13.58 6.25 -6.95
N ILE A 178 12.34 6.68 -7.10
CA ILE A 178 11.27 5.85 -7.67
C ILE A 178 11.62 5.34 -9.07
N LYS A 179 12.12 6.21 -9.96
CA LYS A 179 12.42 5.83 -11.34
C LYS A 179 13.45 4.70 -11.41
N GLU A 180 14.58 4.87 -10.73
CA GLU A 180 15.64 3.85 -10.68
C GLU A 180 15.12 2.52 -10.11
N ILE A 181 14.37 2.58 -9.00
CA ILE A 181 13.84 1.40 -8.32
C ILE A 181 12.84 0.67 -9.22
N THR A 182 11.90 1.37 -9.83
CA THR A 182 10.87 0.75 -10.67
C THR A 182 11.43 0.16 -11.96
N GLU A 183 12.44 0.78 -12.55
CA GLU A 183 13.18 0.23 -13.69
C GLU A 183 13.97 -1.03 -13.33
N LYS A 184 14.44 -1.15 -12.09
CA LYS A 184 15.19 -2.31 -11.59
C LYS A 184 14.29 -3.48 -11.25
N VAL A 185 13.14 -3.20 -10.59
CA VAL A 185 12.31 -4.22 -9.92
C VAL A 185 11.09 -4.60 -10.76
N HIS A 186 10.61 -3.71 -11.63
CA HIS A 186 9.37 -3.88 -12.42
C HIS A 186 8.16 -4.30 -11.57
N PRO A 187 7.81 -3.56 -10.49
CA PRO A 187 6.68 -3.90 -9.63
C PRO A 187 5.35 -3.63 -10.32
N TYR A 188 4.26 -4.22 -9.81
CA TYR A 188 2.91 -3.85 -10.18
C TYR A 188 2.59 -2.39 -9.81
N GLY A 189 3.10 -1.94 -8.65
CA GLY A 189 2.90 -0.58 -8.17
C GLY A 189 3.89 -0.18 -7.09
N ILE A 190 3.73 1.06 -6.62
CA ILE A 190 4.46 1.64 -5.49
C ILE A 190 3.50 2.03 -4.38
N ASP A 191 3.91 1.86 -3.11
CA ASP A 191 3.22 2.37 -1.93
C ASP A 191 4.10 3.41 -1.23
N ILE A 192 3.62 4.65 -1.18
CA ILE A 192 4.39 5.77 -0.68
C ILE A 192 3.66 6.49 0.45
N SER A 193 4.38 6.76 1.55
CA SER A 193 3.82 7.45 2.71
C SER A 193 4.64 8.68 3.10
N SER A 194 5.80 8.49 3.75
CA SER A 194 6.63 9.60 4.22
C SER A 194 7.26 10.43 3.09
N GLY A 195 7.52 9.84 1.94
CA GLY A 195 8.12 10.53 0.79
C GLY A 195 7.23 11.60 0.15
N ILE A 196 5.94 11.61 0.49
CA ILE A 196 4.97 12.64 0.08
C ILE A 196 4.53 13.53 1.26
N GLU A 197 5.35 13.63 2.31
CA GLU A 197 5.06 14.44 3.50
C GLU A 197 6.06 15.59 3.66
N THR A 198 5.55 16.70 4.20
CA THR A 198 6.32 17.81 4.78
C THR A 198 5.79 18.02 6.19
N ASP A 199 6.67 18.05 7.19
CA ASP A 199 6.34 18.19 8.61
C ASP A 199 5.27 17.17 9.10
N GLY A 200 5.34 15.93 8.58
CA GLY A 200 4.43 14.85 8.93
C GLY A 200 3.02 14.95 8.34
N CYS A 201 2.78 15.89 7.43
CA CYS A 201 1.53 16.08 6.71
C CYS A 201 1.71 15.82 5.21
N LYS A 202 0.69 15.28 4.52
CA LYS A 202 0.75 15.11 3.07
C LYS A 202 0.94 16.48 2.39
N ASP A 203 1.80 16.49 1.38
CA ASP A 203 2.22 17.67 0.63
C ASP A 203 1.80 17.51 -0.82
N LEU A 204 0.89 18.37 -1.27
CA LEU A 204 0.33 18.33 -2.62
C LEU A 204 1.40 18.40 -3.71
N LYS A 205 2.45 19.23 -3.51
CA LYS A 205 3.51 19.38 -4.51
C LYS A 205 4.28 18.07 -4.68
N LYS A 206 4.61 17.41 -3.57
CA LYS A 206 5.28 16.10 -3.59
C LYS A 206 4.39 15.01 -4.18
N MET A 207 3.09 15.02 -3.87
CA MET A 207 2.13 14.07 -4.46
C MET A 207 2.05 14.24 -5.98
N LYS A 208 1.96 15.49 -6.48
CA LYS A 208 2.00 15.79 -7.92
C LYS A 208 3.30 15.32 -8.58
N GLU A 209 4.43 15.56 -7.94
CA GLU A 209 5.73 15.13 -8.43
C GLU A 209 5.81 13.60 -8.61
N ILE A 210 5.29 12.83 -7.64
CA ILE A 210 5.20 11.37 -7.75
C ILE A 210 4.35 10.96 -8.95
N MET A 211 3.16 11.51 -9.10
CA MET A 211 2.27 11.17 -10.21
C MET A 211 2.89 11.50 -11.57
N GLN A 212 3.62 12.61 -11.69
CA GLN A 212 4.34 12.96 -12.92
C GLN A 212 5.43 11.94 -13.27
N ILE A 213 6.23 11.51 -12.27
CA ILE A 213 7.33 10.55 -12.46
C ILE A 213 6.80 9.17 -12.86
N THR A 214 5.67 8.77 -12.30
CA THR A 214 5.08 7.43 -12.53
C THR A 214 4.19 7.35 -13.78
N GLY A 215 4.04 8.44 -14.53
CA GLY A 215 3.15 8.49 -15.69
C GLY A 215 1.67 8.38 -15.31
N GLY A 216 1.30 8.84 -14.11
CA GLY A 216 -0.06 8.82 -13.60
C GLY A 216 -1.05 9.49 -14.55
N ARG A 217 -2.31 9.08 -14.50
CA ARG A 217 -3.37 9.50 -15.43
C ARG A 217 -3.52 11.02 -15.45
N HIS A 218 -3.04 11.63 -16.52
CA HIS A 218 -3.46 12.96 -16.94
C HIS A 218 -4.68 12.78 -17.86
N GLU A 219 -5.87 12.74 -17.30
CA GLU A 219 -7.13 13.00 -18.01
C GLU A 219 -7.74 14.30 -17.52
#